data_939ca8612b49cd6a11290542a210f211
#
_entry.id   939ca8612b49cd6a11290542a210f211
#
_cell.length_a   1.000
_cell.length_b   1.000
_cell.length_c   1.000
_cell.angle_alpha   90.00
_cell.angle_beta   90.00
_cell.angle_gamma   90.00
#
_symmetry.space_group_name_H-M   'P 1'
#
loop_
_entity.id
_entity.type
_entity.pdbx_description
1 polymer ?
#
loop_
_entity_poly.entity_id
_entity_poly.type
_entity_poly.pdbx_seq_one_letter_code
_entity_poly.pdbx_strand_id
1 'polypeptide(L)'
;GISRVLDRRAKDFLEAAHRFDDLSALVDAERGLQVLLRKLPGKKVLLTNSAYRYSQAILKQLKLHHCFSGHIAIERMRVFGRISPKPSARFFRKLFAMLKVRSDDCVLVDDNIHILKVAKTAGMQTVLVTRYLNTDHYSEHAYPRPSRKKQIARPVYVDMKIPSVRNLMHYVGRFR
;
A
#
# COMPACT_ATOMS: atom_id res chain seq x y z
N GLY A 1 -9.88 -26.70 14.18
CA GLY A 1 -10.94 -26.15 14.84
C GLY A 1 -11.11 -24.65 14.80
N ILE A 2 -10.93 -24.00 15.92
CA ILE A 2 -11.29 -22.57 16.18
C ILE A 2 -10.57 -21.60 15.23
N SER A 3 -9.30 -21.84 14.92
CA SER A 3 -8.52 -20.97 14.00
C SER A 3 -9.13 -20.91 12.58
N ARG A 4 -9.65 -22.03 12.05
CA ARG A 4 -10.29 -22.04 10.72
C ARG A 4 -11.63 -21.31 10.69
N VAL A 5 -12.37 -21.33 11.81
CA VAL A 5 -13.65 -20.62 11.93
C VAL A 5 -13.42 -19.11 12.00
N LEU A 6 -12.42 -18.66 12.78
CA LEU A 6 -12.02 -17.26 12.85
C LEU A 6 -11.49 -16.72 11.51
N ASP A 7 -10.69 -17.53 10.80
CA ASP A 7 -10.20 -17.18 9.45
C ASP A 7 -11.34 -17.06 8.42
N ARG A 8 -12.34 -17.91 8.49
CA ARG A 8 -13.52 -17.85 7.62
C ARG A 8 -14.35 -16.63 7.91
N ARG A 9 -14.66 -16.34 9.17
CA ARG A 9 -15.40 -15.13 9.59
C ARG A 9 -14.68 -13.85 9.20
N ALA A 10 -13.35 -13.79 9.37
CA ALA A 10 -12.55 -12.63 8.94
C ALA A 10 -12.63 -12.45 7.42
N LYS A 11 -12.60 -13.53 6.66
CA LYS A 11 -12.75 -13.50 5.19
C LYS A 11 -14.13 -13.01 4.78
N ASP A 12 -15.18 -13.57 5.36
CA ASP A 12 -16.57 -13.20 5.07
C ASP A 12 -16.84 -11.72 5.43
N PHE A 13 -16.27 -11.25 6.56
CA PHE A 13 -16.32 -9.84 6.96
C PHE A 13 -15.60 -8.94 5.94
N LEU A 14 -14.40 -9.30 5.51
CA LEU A 14 -13.66 -8.54 4.50
C LEU A 14 -14.38 -8.50 3.16
N GLU A 15 -15.01 -9.61 2.75
CA GLU A 15 -15.81 -9.65 1.52
C GLU A 15 -17.09 -8.79 1.67
N ALA A 16 -17.76 -8.81 2.82
CA ALA A 16 -18.94 -7.99 3.08
C ALA A 16 -18.61 -6.50 3.19
N ALA A 17 -17.51 -6.16 3.88
CA ALA A 17 -17.07 -4.77 4.06
C ALA A 17 -16.62 -4.10 2.74
N HIS A 18 -16.36 -4.88 1.70
CA HIS A 18 -15.91 -4.39 0.39
C HIS A 18 -16.91 -4.70 -0.73
N ARG A 19 -18.18 -4.94 -0.41
CA ARG A 19 -19.27 -4.99 -1.40
C ARG A 19 -19.69 -3.57 -1.73
N PHE A 20 -19.30 -3.10 -2.90
CA PHE A 20 -19.78 -1.86 -3.48
C PHE A 20 -20.47 -2.19 -4.80
N ASP A 21 -21.74 -1.83 -4.90
CA ASP A 21 -22.57 -2.10 -6.09
C ASP A 21 -22.13 -1.26 -7.29
N ASP A 22 -21.49 -0.11 -7.06
CA ASP A 22 -20.91 0.75 -8.10
C ASP A 22 -19.52 1.30 -7.69
N LEU A 23 -18.48 0.55 -8.04
CA LEU A 23 -17.08 1.01 -7.87
C LEU A 23 -16.74 2.14 -8.85
N SER A 24 -17.46 2.27 -9.96
CA SER A 24 -17.14 3.23 -11.01
C SER A 24 -17.37 4.68 -10.57
N ALA A 25 -18.38 4.90 -9.74
CA ALA A 25 -18.68 6.21 -9.16
C ALA A 25 -17.73 6.62 -8.01
N LEU A 26 -17.04 5.64 -7.40
CA LEU A 26 -16.26 5.86 -6.18
C LEU A 26 -14.74 5.91 -6.41
N VAL A 27 -14.27 5.46 -7.57
CA VAL A 27 -12.83 5.29 -7.80
C VAL A 27 -12.41 5.94 -9.11
N ASP A 28 -11.52 6.91 -9.02
CA ASP A 28 -10.92 7.56 -10.18
C ASP A 28 -9.39 7.46 -10.11
N ALA A 29 -8.77 7.30 -11.28
CA ALA A 29 -7.32 7.30 -11.40
C ALA A 29 -6.80 8.65 -11.88
N GLU A 30 -5.69 9.09 -11.32
CA GLU A 30 -4.99 10.25 -11.87
C GLU A 30 -4.67 10.05 -13.35
N ARG A 31 -4.97 11.06 -14.17
CA ARG A 31 -4.68 11.02 -15.61
C ARG A 31 -3.21 10.67 -15.86
N GLY A 32 -2.95 9.72 -16.75
CA GLY A 32 -1.61 9.29 -17.13
C GLY A 32 -0.93 8.35 -16.12
N LEU A 33 -1.58 7.94 -15.02
CA LEU A 33 -1.01 7.02 -14.03
C LEU A 33 -0.59 5.68 -14.65
N GLN A 34 -1.38 5.14 -15.59
CA GLN A 34 -1.05 3.91 -16.31
C GLN A 34 0.26 4.04 -17.09
N VAL A 35 0.42 5.14 -17.84
CA VAL A 35 1.63 5.41 -18.63
C VAL A 35 2.85 5.55 -17.71
N LEU A 36 2.69 6.27 -16.61
CA LEU A 36 3.72 6.43 -15.61
C LEU A 36 4.16 5.07 -15.04
N LEU A 37 3.22 4.26 -14.58
CA LEU A 37 3.53 2.95 -13.98
C LEU A 37 4.25 2.03 -14.97
N ARG A 38 3.92 2.10 -16.26
CA ARG A 38 4.63 1.33 -17.30
C ARG A 38 6.06 1.81 -17.50
N LYS A 39 6.30 3.12 -17.40
CA LYS A 39 7.63 3.74 -17.58
C LYS A 39 8.53 3.59 -16.35
N LEU A 40 7.97 3.42 -15.16
CA LEU A 40 8.77 3.20 -13.94
C LEU A 40 9.60 1.93 -14.10
N PRO A 41 10.90 1.97 -13.80
CA PRO A 41 11.76 0.80 -13.85
C PRO A 41 11.42 -0.21 -12.77
N GLY A 42 11.93 -1.42 -12.91
CA GLY A 42 11.81 -2.48 -11.94
C GLY A 42 10.42 -3.15 -11.90
N LYS A 43 10.33 -4.20 -11.09
CA LYS A 43 9.08 -4.93 -10.86
C LYS A 43 8.18 -4.14 -9.92
N LYS A 44 6.92 -3.98 -10.29
CA LYS A 44 5.91 -3.31 -9.49
C LYS A 44 4.96 -4.33 -8.87
N VAL A 45 4.86 -4.33 -7.56
CA VAL A 45 3.98 -5.22 -6.80
C VAL A 45 2.96 -4.38 -6.05
N LEU A 46 1.67 -4.63 -6.27
CA LEU A 46 0.63 -4.06 -5.42
C LEU A 46 0.61 -4.81 -4.09
N LEU A 47 0.74 -4.08 -3.00
CA LEU A 47 0.70 -4.59 -1.64
C LEU A 47 -0.42 -3.90 -0.86
N THR A 48 -1.53 -4.60 -0.58
CA THR A 48 -2.71 -4.02 0.05
C THR A 48 -3.24 -4.87 1.20
N ASN A 49 -3.71 -4.22 2.27
CA ASN A 49 -4.45 -4.88 3.35
C ASN A 49 -5.92 -5.18 2.98
N SER A 50 -6.36 -4.76 1.81
CA SER A 50 -7.70 -5.07 1.31
C SER A 50 -7.79 -6.50 0.79
N ALA A 51 -9.02 -7.03 0.70
CA ALA A 51 -9.28 -8.33 0.10
C ALA A 51 -8.87 -8.36 -1.39
N TYR A 52 -8.41 -9.52 -1.85
CA TYR A 52 -7.93 -9.71 -3.23
C TYR A 52 -9.00 -9.34 -4.27
N ARG A 53 -10.22 -9.86 -4.09
CA ARG A 53 -11.32 -9.60 -5.04
C ARG A 53 -11.62 -8.12 -5.19
N TYR A 54 -11.67 -7.40 -4.06
CA TYR A 54 -11.93 -5.96 -4.04
C TYR A 54 -10.82 -5.18 -4.75
N SER A 55 -9.58 -5.37 -4.35
CA SER A 55 -8.45 -4.66 -4.94
C SER A 55 -8.22 -5.03 -6.42
N GLN A 56 -8.55 -6.27 -6.82
CA GLN A 56 -8.55 -6.67 -8.22
C GLN A 56 -9.63 -5.95 -9.04
N ALA A 57 -10.84 -5.81 -8.49
CA ALA A 57 -11.91 -5.07 -9.14
C ALA A 57 -11.53 -3.61 -9.37
N ILE A 58 -10.93 -2.95 -8.36
CA ILE A 58 -10.40 -1.58 -8.48
C ILE A 58 -9.34 -1.50 -9.58
N LEU A 59 -8.36 -2.40 -9.57
CA LEU A 59 -7.30 -2.40 -10.60
C LEU A 59 -7.85 -2.56 -12.01
N LYS A 60 -8.89 -3.40 -12.20
CA LYS A 60 -9.56 -3.57 -13.48
C LYS A 60 -10.30 -2.30 -13.89
N GLN A 61 -11.10 -1.72 -12.98
CA GLN A 61 -11.83 -0.47 -13.20
C GLN A 61 -10.89 0.65 -13.64
N LEU A 62 -9.76 0.81 -12.95
CA LEU A 62 -8.75 1.82 -13.25
C LEU A 62 -7.86 1.47 -14.46
N LYS A 63 -8.04 0.30 -15.08
CA LYS A 63 -7.20 -0.25 -16.17
C LYS A 63 -5.71 -0.36 -15.78
N LEU A 64 -5.42 -0.59 -14.49
CA LEU A 64 -4.06 -0.65 -13.93
C LEU A 64 -3.55 -2.08 -13.70
N HIS A 65 -4.38 -3.11 -13.88
CA HIS A 65 -4.04 -4.50 -13.56
C HIS A 65 -2.82 -5.01 -14.35
N HIS A 66 -2.57 -4.49 -15.55
CA HIS A 66 -1.40 -4.83 -16.36
C HIS A 66 -0.11 -4.09 -15.94
N CYS A 67 -0.21 -3.13 -15.02
CA CYS A 67 0.94 -2.34 -14.60
C CYS A 67 1.74 -3.01 -13.48
N PHE A 68 1.22 -4.06 -12.88
CA PHE A 68 1.81 -4.75 -11.75
C PHE A 68 2.22 -6.17 -12.13
N SER A 69 3.44 -6.56 -11.79
CA SER A 69 3.96 -7.92 -11.94
C SER A 69 3.52 -8.86 -10.82
N GLY A 70 2.95 -8.31 -9.75
CA GLY A 70 2.43 -9.07 -8.61
C GLY A 70 1.35 -8.29 -7.87
N HIS A 71 0.41 -9.04 -7.26
CA HIS A 71 -0.65 -8.52 -6.42
C HIS A 71 -0.73 -9.34 -5.14
N ILE A 72 -0.37 -8.72 -4.02
CA ILE A 72 -0.35 -9.34 -2.70
C ILE A 72 -1.39 -8.62 -1.84
N ALA A 73 -2.51 -9.28 -1.67
CA ALA A 73 -3.62 -8.86 -0.82
C ALA A 73 -3.55 -9.54 0.55
N ILE A 74 -4.42 -9.16 1.47
CA ILE A 74 -4.39 -9.56 2.88
C ILE A 74 -4.39 -11.08 3.07
N GLU A 75 -5.05 -11.84 2.19
CA GLU A 75 -5.14 -13.30 2.26
C GLU A 75 -3.77 -13.98 2.11
N ARG A 76 -2.84 -13.33 1.38
CA ARG A 76 -1.46 -13.79 1.21
C ARG A 76 -0.50 -13.29 2.28
N MET A 77 -0.93 -12.35 3.12
CA MET A 77 -0.13 -11.80 4.22
C MET A 77 -0.17 -12.70 5.45
N ARG A 78 0.33 -13.92 5.32
CA ARG A 78 0.34 -14.90 6.41
C ARG A 78 1.76 -15.15 6.90
N VAL A 79 1.93 -15.19 8.22
CA VAL A 79 3.17 -15.59 8.90
C VAL A 79 2.80 -16.69 9.88
N PHE A 80 3.44 -17.84 9.77
CA PHE A 80 3.11 -19.04 10.57
C PHE A 80 1.59 -19.38 10.56
N GLY A 81 0.97 -19.32 9.37
CA GLY A 81 -0.45 -19.62 9.19
C GLY A 81 -1.42 -18.51 9.62
N ARG A 82 -0.98 -17.49 10.35
CA ARG A 82 -1.82 -16.37 10.82
C ARG A 82 -1.74 -15.16 9.90
N ILE A 83 -2.86 -14.48 9.68
CA ILE A 83 -2.89 -13.21 8.93
C ILE A 83 -2.05 -12.18 9.69
N SER A 84 -1.10 -11.57 9.01
CA SER A 84 -0.16 -10.59 9.55
C SER A 84 0.01 -9.44 8.54
N PRO A 85 -0.97 -8.53 8.46
CA PRO A 85 -1.00 -7.46 7.46
C PRO A 85 0.05 -6.39 7.72
N LYS A 86 0.19 -5.44 6.80
CA LYS A 86 0.96 -4.22 7.06
C LYS A 86 0.37 -3.49 8.30
N PRO A 87 1.20 -3.02 9.22
CA PRO A 87 2.65 -2.86 9.23
C PRO A 87 3.44 -3.98 9.93
N SER A 88 3.31 -5.23 9.55
CA SER A 88 4.04 -6.35 10.17
C SER A 88 5.48 -6.47 9.67
N ALA A 89 6.48 -6.28 10.53
CA ALA A 89 7.88 -6.50 10.19
C ALA A 89 8.19 -7.97 9.83
N ARG A 90 7.49 -8.92 10.46
CA ARG A 90 7.60 -10.35 10.14
C ARG A 90 7.09 -10.64 8.73
N PHE A 91 6.00 -9.98 8.33
CA PHE A 91 5.49 -10.10 6.99
C PHE A 91 6.44 -9.50 5.94
N PHE A 92 7.02 -8.33 6.19
CA PHE A 92 8.00 -7.73 5.26
C PHE A 92 9.20 -8.66 5.02
N ARG A 93 9.76 -9.27 6.07
CA ARG A 93 10.83 -10.28 5.92
C ARG A 93 10.41 -11.46 5.07
N LYS A 94 9.20 -11.98 5.28
CA LYS A 94 8.63 -13.04 4.44
C LYS A 94 8.42 -12.58 3.00
N LEU A 95 7.99 -11.34 2.81
CA LEU A 95 7.77 -10.74 1.48
C LEU A 95 9.05 -10.75 0.64
N PHE A 96 10.19 -10.36 1.21
CA PHE A 96 11.48 -10.40 0.50
C PHE A 96 11.85 -11.82 0.06
N ALA A 97 11.68 -12.79 0.93
CA ALA A 97 11.90 -14.20 0.58
C ALA A 97 10.95 -14.69 -0.53
N MET A 98 9.67 -14.32 -0.47
CA MET A 98 8.68 -14.69 -1.49
C MET A 98 8.99 -14.06 -2.86
N LEU A 99 9.47 -12.83 -2.87
CA LEU A 99 9.80 -12.09 -4.10
C LEU A 99 11.23 -12.38 -4.58
N LYS A 100 12.03 -13.07 -3.77
CA LYS A 100 13.46 -13.37 -4.01
C LYS A 100 14.26 -12.09 -4.29
N VAL A 101 14.11 -11.10 -3.43
CA VAL A 101 14.76 -9.79 -3.51
C VAL A 101 15.41 -9.44 -2.18
N ARG A 102 16.40 -8.56 -2.21
CA ARG A 102 16.98 -7.97 -1.01
C ARG A 102 16.08 -6.83 -0.54
N SER A 103 16.09 -6.54 0.75
CA SER A 103 15.29 -5.44 1.31
C SER A 103 15.70 -4.07 0.80
N ASP A 104 17.00 -3.84 0.62
CA ASP A 104 17.59 -2.59 0.13
C ASP A 104 17.32 -2.32 -1.36
N ASP A 105 17.01 -3.37 -2.14
CA ASP A 105 16.55 -3.25 -3.53
C ASP A 105 15.05 -2.91 -3.64
N CYS A 106 14.35 -2.78 -2.50
CA CYS A 106 12.92 -2.54 -2.46
C CYS A 106 12.58 -1.11 -2.03
N VAL A 107 11.66 -0.51 -2.76
CA VAL A 107 11.06 0.78 -2.42
C VAL A 107 9.59 0.58 -2.05
N LEU A 108 9.20 0.96 -0.83
CA LEU A 108 7.79 1.01 -0.44
C LEU A 108 7.24 2.42 -0.66
N VAL A 109 6.19 2.52 -1.46
CA VAL A 109 5.41 3.74 -1.69
C VAL A 109 4.08 3.59 -0.97
N ASP A 110 3.83 4.40 0.04
CA ASP A 110 2.62 4.30 0.88
C ASP A 110 2.27 5.70 1.40
N ASP A 111 1.02 5.92 1.78
CA ASP A 111 0.56 7.15 2.45
C ASP A 111 0.56 7.02 3.98
N ASN A 112 0.71 5.82 4.50
CA ASN A 112 0.69 5.55 5.93
C ASN A 112 2.09 5.56 6.55
N ILE A 113 2.37 6.57 7.38
CA ILE A 113 3.66 6.77 8.04
C ILE A 113 4.07 5.60 8.97
N HIS A 114 3.10 4.91 9.57
CA HIS A 114 3.40 3.76 10.45
C HIS A 114 3.86 2.56 9.62
N ILE A 115 3.27 2.35 8.45
CA ILE A 115 3.69 1.30 7.52
C ILE A 115 5.10 1.60 7.02
N LEU A 116 5.39 2.84 6.62
CA LEU A 116 6.71 3.28 6.17
C LEU A 116 7.77 3.13 7.26
N LYS A 117 7.45 3.46 8.52
CA LYS A 117 8.37 3.28 9.65
C LYS A 117 8.82 1.83 9.77
N VAL A 118 7.88 0.88 9.74
CA VAL A 118 8.20 -0.54 9.86
C VAL A 118 8.92 -1.06 8.62
N ALA A 119 8.55 -0.59 7.42
CA ALA A 119 9.26 -0.93 6.18
C ALA A 119 10.71 -0.46 6.20
N LYS A 120 10.97 0.76 6.70
CA LYS A 120 12.33 1.29 6.87
C LYS A 120 13.16 0.44 7.83
N THR A 121 12.58 0.05 8.97
CA THR A 121 13.23 -0.86 9.93
C THR A 121 13.50 -2.25 9.31
N ALA A 122 12.68 -2.67 8.34
CA ALA A 122 12.90 -3.92 7.60
C ALA A 122 13.96 -3.80 6.48
N GLY A 123 14.55 -2.61 6.27
CA GLY A 123 15.62 -2.36 5.31
C GLY A 123 15.18 -1.79 3.96
N MET A 124 13.88 -1.47 3.77
CA MET A 124 13.37 -0.88 2.53
C MET A 124 13.70 0.61 2.43
N GLN A 125 13.79 1.10 1.21
CA GLN A 125 13.62 2.53 0.93
C GLN A 125 12.14 2.89 1.00
N THR A 126 11.83 4.13 1.42
CA THR A 126 10.46 4.53 1.75
C THR A 126 10.08 5.85 1.10
N VAL A 127 8.89 5.88 0.50
CA VAL A 127 8.33 7.06 -0.15
C VAL A 127 6.95 7.34 0.43
N LEU A 128 6.79 8.54 1.02
CA LEU A 128 5.51 9.03 1.53
C LEU A 128 4.77 9.79 0.44
N VAL A 129 3.56 9.35 0.10
CA VAL A 129 2.63 10.06 -0.78
C VAL A 129 1.69 10.89 0.08
N THR A 130 1.59 12.20 -0.19
CA THR A 130 0.85 13.13 0.71
C THR A 130 -0.47 13.65 0.16
N ARG A 131 -0.76 13.49 -1.14
CA ARG A 131 -1.95 14.05 -1.79
C ARG A 131 -3.26 13.63 -1.12
N TYR A 132 -3.33 12.38 -0.70
CA TYR A 132 -4.54 11.80 -0.11
C TYR A 132 -4.52 11.74 1.42
N LEU A 133 -3.51 12.34 2.04
CA LEU A 133 -3.49 12.62 3.48
C LEU A 133 -4.42 13.80 3.76
N ASN A 134 -5.68 13.71 3.34
CA ASN A 134 -6.68 14.69 3.69
C ASN A 134 -6.95 14.63 5.18
N THR A 135 -6.76 15.74 5.82
CA THR A 135 -6.94 15.99 7.25
C THR A 135 -8.40 15.79 7.70
N ASP A 136 -9.33 15.60 6.77
CA ASP A 136 -10.78 15.59 7.06
C ASP A 136 -11.37 14.18 7.24
N HIS A 137 -10.63 13.12 6.93
CA HIS A 137 -11.11 11.73 7.01
C HIS A 137 -10.45 10.88 8.12
N TYR A 138 -9.56 11.46 8.91
CA TYR A 138 -9.11 10.77 10.13
C TYR A 138 -10.17 10.95 11.20
N SER A 139 -10.91 9.86 11.46
CA SER A 139 -11.91 9.78 12.53
C SER A 139 -11.35 10.31 13.86
N GLU A 140 -12.21 10.92 14.65
CA GLU A 140 -11.95 11.64 15.91
C GLU A 140 -11.12 10.90 16.97
N HIS A 141 -10.77 9.64 16.75
CA HIS A 141 -10.09 8.79 17.73
C HIS A 141 -8.62 8.49 17.44
N ALA A 142 -8.03 9.00 16.36
CA ALA A 142 -6.68 8.55 15.97
C ALA A 142 -5.59 9.63 15.98
N TYR A 143 -5.88 10.91 15.66
CA TYR A 143 -4.85 11.96 15.65
C TYR A 143 -5.45 13.37 15.83
N PRO A 144 -4.75 14.30 16.54
CA PRO A 144 -5.19 15.69 16.62
C PRO A 144 -5.21 16.33 15.22
N ARG A 145 -6.30 17.02 14.88
CA ARG A 145 -6.46 17.77 13.62
C ARG A 145 -5.32 18.77 13.49
N PRO A 146 -4.53 18.74 12.44
CA PRO A 146 -3.60 19.83 12.19
C PRO A 146 -4.40 21.08 11.77
N SER A 147 -4.54 22.02 12.67
CA SER A 147 -5.05 23.36 12.34
C SER A 147 -4.14 23.98 11.27
N ARG A 148 -4.72 24.40 10.13
CA ARG A 148 -4.11 25.12 9.00
C ARG A 148 -2.84 24.49 8.42
N LYS A 149 -2.93 24.02 7.16
CA LYS A 149 -1.81 23.74 6.20
C LYS A 149 -0.41 23.58 6.81
N LYS A 150 -0.27 22.83 7.90
CA LYS A 150 1.06 22.43 8.38
C LYS A 150 1.63 21.49 7.33
N GLN A 151 2.69 21.92 6.67
CA GLN A 151 3.51 21.02 5.86
C GLN A 151 3.81 19.80 6.72
N ILE A 152 3.30 18.62 6.31
CA ILE A 152 3.62 17.38 6.99
C ILE A 152 5.14 17.25 6.96
N ALA A 153 5.78 17.37 8.12
CA ALA A 153 7.22 17.22 8.23
C ALA A 153 7.59 15.83 7.71
N ARG A 154 8.73 15.72 7.02
CA ARG A 154 9.25 14.43 6.58
C ARG A 154 9.89 13.71 7.77
N PRO A 155 9.31 12.60 8.26
CA PRO A 155 9.93 11.82 9.33
C PRO A 155 11.30 11.26 8.88
N VAL A 156 12.21 11.04 9.81
CA VAL A 156 13.57 10.53 9.52
C VAL A 156 13.59 9.15 8.84
N TYR A 157 12.54 8.36 9.05
CA TYR A 157 12.38 7.04 8.42
C TYR A 157 11.68 7.10 7.05
N VAL A 158 11.43 8.29 6.51
CA VAL A 158 10.92 8.52 5.16
C VAL A 158 12.06 9.06 4.31
N ASP A 159 12.53 8.27 3.34
CA ASP A 159 13.62 8.69 2.46
C ASP A 159 13.18 9.79 1.51
N MET A 160 11.92 9.72 1.05
CA MET A 160 11.37 10.68 0.12
C MET A 160 9.90 10.99 0.43
N LYS A 161 9.53 12.25 0.25
CA LYS A 161 8.14 12.74 0.34
C LYS A 161 7.74 13.34 -0.99
N ILE A 162 6.62 12.88 -1.54
CA ILE A 162 6.07 13.33 -2.83
C ILE A 162 4.59 13.66 -2.67
N PRO A 163 4.06 14.64 -3.40
CA PRO A 163 2.63 14.94 -3.37
C PRO A 163 1.78 13.86 -4.03
N SER A 164 2.26 13.24 -5.09
CA SER A 164 1.54 12.22 -5.86
C SER A 164 2.50 11.16 -6.39
N VAL A 165 2.00 9.95 -6.61
CA VAL A 165 2.73 8.85 -7.28
C VAL A 165 3.29 9.31 -8.64
N ARG A 166 2.65 10.26 -9.31
CA ARG A 166 3.14 10.84 -10.58
C ARG A 166 4.53 11.45 -10.47
N ASN A 167 4.91 11.90 -9.29
CA ASN A 167 6.22 12.50 -9.06
C ASN A 167 7.36 11.47 -8.94
N LEU A 168 7.05 10.17 -8.85
CA LEU A 168 8.07 9.11 -8.69
C LEU A 168 9.13 9.14 -9.82
N MET A 169 8.72 9.45 -11.06
CA MET A 169 9.65 9.47 -12.20
C MET A 169 10.80 10.47 -12.01
N HIS A 170 10.55 11.61 -11.35
CA HIS A 170 11.60 12.61 -11.10
C HIS A 170 12.68 12.13 -10.11
N TYR A 171 12.42 11.01 -9.44
CA TYR A 171 13.28 10.52 -8.36
C TYR A 171 13.82 9.12 -8.59
N VAL A 172 13.50 8.50 -9.72
CA VAL A 172 13.93 7.11 -10.02
C VAL A 172 15.44 6.93 -9.89
N GLY A 173 16.24 7.91 -10.33
CA GLY A 173 17.70 7.87 -10.21
C GLY A 173 18.25 7.99 -8.78
N ARG A 174 17.40 8.26 -7.79
CA ARG A 174 17.79 8.34 -6.37
C ARG A 174 17.58 7.04 -5.61
N PHE A 175 16.86 6.09 -6.18
CA PHE A 175 16.71 4.76 -5.63
C PHE A 175 17.90 3.92 -6.09
N ARG A 176 18.73 3.52 -5.16
CA ARG A 176 19.91 2.67 -5.39
C ARG A 176 19.57 1.23 -5.12
#